data_b2ffe02a65d0e3bf7a1dd366bdd7e235
#
_entry.id   b2ffe02a65d0e3bf7a1dd366bdd7e235
#
_cell.length_a   1.000
_cell.length_b   1.000
_cell.length_c   1.000
_cell.angle_alpha   90.00
_cell.angle_beta   90.00
_cell.angle_gamma   90.00
#
_symmetry.space_group_name_H-M   'P 1'
#
loop_
_entity.id
_entity.type
_entity.pdbx_description
1 polymer ?
#
loop_
_entity_poly.entity_id
_entity_poly.type
_entity_poly.pdbx_seq_one_letter_code
_entity_poly.pdbx_strand_id
1 'polypeptide(L)'
;VIGGEPLMNKKWAEITNGILDQDPNRTVYIFTNATICPKDEQLETFKGRNVHFYITDYDKLSRNMDRVIEALNKHDIPYYRKPAGNWVDCSRIRKHNRTIPRLKQVFKECCAKQLYTLLSGKLYTCPFISNAANLKAIPDNKADYVDLFSNSDNLKNKIRKLVKMKNFFPACDFCDGRPHAPEKALEYAGKGLIKAGKQIPISSSLPFQEYK
;
A
#
# COMPACT_ATOMS: atom_id res chain seq x y z
N VAL A 1 -3.47 4.78 6.89
CA VAL A 1 -3.85 3.39 6.58
C VAL A 1 -4.19 3.33 5.09
N ILE A 2 -3.49 2.49 4.36
CA ILE A 2 -3.66 2.30 2.93
C ILE A 2 -3.60 0.80 2.62
N GLY A 3 -4.34 0.36 1.65
CA GLY A 3 -4.35 -1.01 1.15
C GLY A 3 -5.03 -1.01 -0.20
N GLY A 4 -5.61 -2.08 -0.68
CA GLY A 4 -6.50 -2.04 -1.84
C GLY A 4 -7.68 -1.10 -1.53
N GLU A 5 -8.55 -1.52 -0.62
CA GLU A 5 -9.57 -0.68 0.02
C GLU A 5 -9.56 -1.00 1.53
N PRO A 6 -9.08 -0.09 2.38
CA PRO A 6 -8.96 -0.35 3.82
C PRO A 6 -10.27 -0.71 4.49
N LEU A 7 -11.39 -0.12 4.03
CA LEU A 7 -12.71 -0.35 4.61
C LEU A 7 -13.26 -1.77 4.39
N MET A 8 -12.61 -2.57 3.53
CA MET A 8 -12.89 -4.01 3.40
C MET A 8 -12.43 -4.80 4.65
N ASN A 9 -11.44 -4.31 5.37
CA ASN A 9 -11.01 -4.95 6.61
C ASN A 9 -12.00 -4.60 7.73
N LYS A 10 -12.74 -5.57 8.24
CA LYS A 10 -13.76 -5.35 9.29
C LYS A 10 -13.19 -4.68 10.55
N LYS A 11 -11.87 -4.80 10.79
CA LYS A 11 -11.15 -4.23 11.95
C LYS A 11 -10.43 -2.91 11.64
N TRP A 12 -10.70 -2.28 10.51
CA TRP A 12 -9.98 -1.06 10.11
C TRP A 12 -10.05 0.05 11.16
N ALA A 13 -11.22 0.26 11.78
CA ALA A 13 -11.41 1.26 12.81
C ALA A 13 -10.66 0.91 14.11
N GLU A 14 -10.72 -0.36 14.54
CA GLU A 14 -9.97 -0.88 15.68
C GLU A 14 -8.46 -0.71 15.48
N ILE A 15 -7.94 -1.05 14.28
CA ILE A 15 -6.53 -0.87 13.93
C ILE A 15 -6.16 0.62 13.97
N THR A 16 -7.01 1.50 13.43
CA THR A 16 -6.77 2.94 13.44
C THR A 16 -6.70 3.49 14.86
N ASN A 17 -7.65 3.10 15.71
CA ASN A 17 -7.65 3.47 17.12
C ASN A 17 -6.41 2.96 17.85
N GLY A 18 -6.02 1.70 17.63
CA GLY A 18 -4.81 1.15 18.23
C GLY A 18 -3.52 1.88 17.84
N ILE A 19 -3.46 2.46 16.63
CA ILE A 19 -2.34 3.33 16.22
C ILE A 19 -2.36 4.66 16.99
N LEU A 20 -3.53 5.28 17.13
CA LEU A 20 -3.71 6.55 17.83
C LEU A 20 -3.51 6.41 19.35
N ASP A 21 -3.83 5.27 19.93
CA ASP A 21 -3.61 4.98 21.35
C ASP A 21 -2.11 4.94 21.72
N GLN A 22 -1.24 4.63 20.75
CA GLN A 22 0.22 4.67 20.95
C GLN A 22 0.79 6.10 20.98
N ASP A 23 0.11 7.04 20.30
CA ASP A 23 0.52 8.44 20.23
C ASP A 23 -0.70 9.30 19.85
N PRO A 24 -1.37 9.92 20.82
CA PRO A 24 -2.59 10.73 20.59
C PRO A 24 -2.39 11.94 19.67
N ASN A 25 -1.14 12.44 19.57
CA ASN A 25 -0.82 13.58 18.72
C ASN A 25 -0.58 13.17 17.24
N ARG A 26 -0.61 11.88 16.95
CA ARG A 26 -0.40 11.37 15.60
C ARG A 26 -1.64 11.59 14.74
N THR A 27 -1.41 12.04 13.51
CA THR A 27 -2.46 12.08 12.49
C THR A 27 -2.49 10.75 11.75
N VAL A 28 -3.67 10.16 11.60
CA VAL A 28 -3.87 8.96 10.79
C VAL A 28 -4.71 9.31 9.56
N TYR A 29 -4.15 9.05 8.38
CA TYR A 29 -4.85 9.19 7.11
C TYR A 29 -5.39 7.84 6.65
N ILE A 30 -6.68 7.78 6.29
CA ILE A 30 -7.34 6.61 5.73
C ILE A 30 -7.59 6.89 4.25
N PHE A 31 -6.97 6.09 3.38
CA PHE A 31 -7.12 6.22 1.94
C PHE A 31 -8.22 5.28 1.45
N THR A 32 -9.28 5.82 0.90
CA THR A 32 -10.42 5.03 0.38
C THR A 32 -10.78 5.43 -1.04
N ASN A 33 -11.36 4.51 -1.78
CA ASN A 33 -11.93 4.74 -3.10
C ASN A 33 -13.46 4.97 -3.06
N ALA A 34 -14.03 5.09 -1.87
CA ALA A 34 -15.47 5.26 -1.64
C ALA A 34 -16.37 4.17 -2.27
N THR A 35 -15.86 2.96 -2.45
CA THR A 35 -16.69 1.81 -2.83
C THR A 35 -17.47 1.23 -1.65
N ILE A 36 -17.00 1.50 -0.43
CA ILE A 36 -17.60 1.06 0.84
C ILE A 36 -17.85 2.29 1.70
N CYS A 37 -19.06 2.38 2.26
CA CYS A 37 -19.39 3.41 3.25
C CYS A 37 -19.01 2.88 4.64
N PRO A 38 -18.25 3.66 5.45
CA PRO A 38 -18.00 3.31 6.83
C PRO A 38 -19.31 3.36 7.62
N LYS A 39 -19.38 2.58 8.70
CA LYS A 39 -20.54 2.57 9.58
C LYS A 39 -20.43 3.67 10.62
N ASP A 40 -21.57 4.21 11.06
CA ASP A 40 -21.63 5.26 12.08
C ASP A 40 -20.91 4.87 13.37
N GLU A 41 -21.12 3.64 13.84
CA GLU A 41 -20.45 3.14 15.04
C GLU A 41 -18.92 3.10 14.94
N GLN A 42 -18.38 2.95 13.73
CA GLN A 42 -16.94 2.99 13.48
C GLN A 42 -16.43 4.43 13.50
N LEU A 43 -17.14 5.36 12.88
CA LEU A 43 -16.77 6.77 12.82
C LEU A 43 -16.86 7.45 14.18
N GLU A 44 -17.86 7.11 14.99
CA GLU A 44 -18.02 7.63 16.36
C GLU A 44 -16.80 7.36 17.24
N THR A 45 -16.09 6.26 17.02
CA THR A 45 -14.86 5.94 17.76
C THR A 45 -13.71 6.92 17.49
N PHE A 46 -13.81 7.78 16.48
CA PHE A 46 -12.80 8.78 16.13
C PHE A 46 -13.11 10.18 16.65
N LYS A 47 -14.19 10.35 17.41
CA LYS A 47 -14.54 11.64 18.00
C LYS A 47 -13.38 12.20 18.84
N GLY A 48 -12.96 13.41 18.53
CA GLY A 48 -11.83 14.06 19.19
C GLY A 48 -10.45 13.45 18.86
N ARG A 49 -10.36 12.55 17.88
CA ARG A 49 -9.10 11.96 17.41
C ARG A 49 -8.66 12.57 16.07
N ASN A 50 -7.37 12.54 15.82
CA ASN A 50 -6.79 13.13 14.62
C ASN A 50 -6.79 12.15 13.45
N VAL A 51 -7.99 11.88 12.91
CA VAL A 51 -8.24 11.00 11.76
C VAL A 51 -8.70 11.83 10.57
N HIS A 52 -8.12 11.58 9.40
CA HIS A 52 -8.47 12.23 8.15
C HIS A 52 -8.74 11.20 7.06
N PHE A 53 -9.71 11.43 6.23
CA PHE A 53 -9.95 10.60 5.05
C PHE A 53 -9.36 11.24 3.80
N TYR A 54 -8.71 10.42 3.00
CA TYR A 54 -8.22 10.78 1.69
C TYR A 54 -8.98 9.95 0.65
N ILE A 55 -9.91 10.60 -0.05
CA ILE A 55 -10.82 9.93 -0.96
C ILE A 55 -10.29 10.08 -2.39
N THR A 56 -9.97 8.96 -3.03
CA THR A 56 -9.66 8.94 -4.46
C THR A 56 -10.93 8.63 -5.22
N ASP A 57 -11.38 9.61 -6.00
CA ASP A 57 -12.62 9.52 -6.76
C ASP A 57 -12.37 8.86 -8.12
N TYR A 58 -12.94 7.68 -8.30
CA TYR A 58 -12.91 6.89 -9.54
C TYR A 58 -14.21 7.03 -10.33
N ASP A 59 -14.92 8.14 -10.16
CA ASP A 59 -16.21 8.41 -10.81
C ASP A 59 -17.24 7.29 -10.51
N LYS A 60 -17.82 6.67 -11.51
CA LYS A 60 -18.83 5.60 -11.34
C LYS A 60 -18.39 4.42 -10.48
N LEU A 61 -17.08 4.17 -10.35
CA LEU A 61 -16.56 3.12 -9.49
C LEU A 61 -16.63 3.49 -8.00
N SER A 62 -16.58 4.77 -7.67
CA SER A 62 -16.73 5.31 -6.32
C SER A 62 -18.21 5.41 -5.93
N ARG A 63 -18.93 4.31 -6.04
CA ARG A 63 -20.41 4.23 -6.00
C ARG A 63 -21.08 4.68 -4.71
N ASN A 64 -20.33 4.83 -3.62
CA ASN A 64 -20.86 5.31 -2.34
C ASN A 64 -20.32 6.70 -1.98
N MET A 65 -19.82 7.48 -2.94
CA MET A 65 -19.16 8.77 -2.69
C MET A 65 -20.00 9.69 -1.80
N ASP A 66 -21.25 9.95 -2.19
CA ASP A 66 -22.11 10.89 -1.46
C ASP A 66 -22.39 10.38 -0.04
N ARG A 67 -22.67 9.10 0.12
CA ARG A 67 -22.90 8.47 1.43
C ARG A 67 -21.66 8.54 2.33
N VAL A 68 -20.46 8.35 1.76
CA VAL A 68 -19.19 8.48 2.52
C VAL A 68 -19.01 9.92 2.98
N ILE A 69 -19.23 10.90 2.11
CA ILE A 69 -19.11 12.33 2.45
C ILE A 69 -20.12 12.71 3.53
N GLU A 70 -21.37 12.30 3.38
CA GLU A 70 -22.43 12.55 4.38
C GLU A 70 -22.07 11.96 5.74
N ALA A 71 -21.60 10.71 5.78
CA ALA A 71 -21.18 10.06 7.01
C ALA A 71 -19.99 10.77 7.68
N LEU A 72 -18.99 11.19 6.90
CA LEU A 72 -17.84 11.92 7.44
C LEU A 72 -18.24 13.29 7.98
N ASN A 73 -19.11 14.03 7.28
CA ASN A 73 -19.64 15.32 7.74
C ASN A 73 -20.45 15.18 9.02
N LYS A 74 -21.30 14.15 9.12
CA LYS A 74 -22.10 13.87 10.31
C LYS A 74 -21.25 13.67 11.58
N HIS A 75 -20.03 13.14 11.43
CA HIS A 75 -19.10 12.85 12.52
C HIS A 75 -17.96 13.88 12.64
N ASP A 76 -18.04 15.02 11.93
CA ASP A 76 -17.01 16.07 11.90
C ASP A 76 -15.60 15.54 11.57
N ILE A 77 -15.52 14.52 10.71
CA ILE A 77 -14.25 13.92 10.31
C ILE A 77 -13.76 14.61 9.03
N PRO A 78 -12.57 15.25 9.08
CA PRO A 78 -12.03 15.96 7.92
C PRO A 78 -11.66 14.98 6.80
N TYR A 79 -11.89 15.40 5.56
CA TYR A 79 -11.52 14.63 4.38
C TYR A 79 -11.02 15.51 3.24
N TYR A 80 -10.24 14.87 2.36
CA TYR A 80 -9.82 15.44 1.10
C TYR A 80 -10.25 14.51 -0.04
N ARG A 81 -10.97 15.04 -1.02
CA ARG A 81 -11.41 14.33 -2.23
C ARG A 81 -10.60 14.81 -3.43
N LYS A 82 -10.08 13.89 -4.20
CA LYS A 82 -9.46 14.19 -5.49
C LYS A 82 -9.88 13.17 -6.55
N PRO A 83 -9.94 13.58 -7.83
CA PRO A 83 -10.14 12.65 -8.93
C PRO A 83 -8.94 11.68 -9.02
N ALA A 84 -9.22 10.47 -9.47
CA ALA A 84 -8.18 9.50 -9.78
C ALA A 84 -7.35 9.98 -10.97
N GLY A 85 -6.02 9.95 -10.80
CA GLY A 85 -5.08 10.28 -11.87
C GLY A 85 -4.78 9.08 -12.77
N ASN A 86 -3.75 9.21 -13.58
CA ASN A 86 -3.22 8.11 -14.36
C ASN A 86 -2.37 7.17 -13.49
N TRP A 87 -2.38 5.90 -13.83
CA TRP A 87 -1.53 4.89 -13.23
C TRP A 87 -0.39 4.56 -14.18
N VAL A 88 0.78 4.26 -13.61
CA VAL A 88 1.91 3.77 -14.39
C VAL A 88 1.92 2.25 -14.33
N ASP A 89 1.91 1.59 -15.48
CA ASP A 89 2.08 0.13 -15.57
C ASP A 89 3.56 -0.21 -15.30
N CYS A 90 3.89 -0.37 -14.03
CA CYS A 90 5.22 -0.74 -13.57
C CYS A 90 5.12 -1.89 -12.54
N SER A 91 6.24 -2.37 -12.09
CA SER A 91 6.30 -3.41 -11.04
C SER A 91 5.77 -4.79 -11.51
N ARG A 92 5.98 -5.14 -12.77
CA ARG A 92 5.75 -6.51 -13.23
C ARG A 92 6.70 -7.46 -12.53
N ILE A 93 6.20 -8.66 -12.26
CA ILE A 93 6.99 -9.69 -11.58
C ILE A 93 7.77 -10.47 -12.65
N ARG A 94 9.06 -10.19 -12.76
CA ARG A 94 10.01 -10.94 -13.59
C ARG A 94 11.42 -10.78 -13.07
N LYS A 95 12.24 -11.81 -13.19
CA LYS A 95 13.65 -11.73 -12.83
C LYS A 95 14.44 -10.96 -13.90
N HIS A 96 15.18 -9.95 -13.48
CA HIS A 96 15.96 -9.08 -14.38
C HIS A 96 17.43 -9.43 -14.45
N ASN A 97 17.96 -10.17 -13.46
CA ASN A 97 19.39 -10.48 -13.34
C ASN A 97 20.28 -9.22 -13.34
N ARG A 98 19.85 -8.20 -12.60
CA ARG A 98 20.55 -6.91 -12.51
C ARG A 98 21.87 -7.04 -11.75
N THR A 99 22.87 -6.29 -12.19
CA THR A 99 24.08 -6.08 -11.41
C THR A 99 23.80 -5.30 -10.14
N ILE A 100 24.68 -5.44 -9.12
CA ILE A 100 24.54 -4.71 -7.85
C ILE A 100 24.44 -3.19 -8.04
N PRO A 101 25.27 -2.53 -8.86
CA PRO A 101 25.12 -1.11 -9.14
C PRO A 101 23.73 -0.75 -9.68
N ARG A 102 23.18 -1.55 -10.60
CA ARG A 102 21.86 -1.32 -11.18
C ARG A 102 20.74 -1.53 -10.15
N LEU A 103 20.83 -2.53 -9.28
CA LEU A 103 19.90 -2.74 -8.16
C LEU A 103 19.87 -1.55 -7.21
N LYS A 104 21.04 -1.03 -6.84
CA LYS A 104 21.16 0.17 -6.00
C LYS A 104 20.52 1.39 -6.64
N GLN A 105 20.71 1.56 -7.95
CA GLN A 105 20.10 2.66 -8.70
C GLN A 105 18.57 2.55 -8.71
N VAL A 106 18.02 1.38 -9.09
CA VAL A 106 16.57 1.12 -9.10
C VAL A 106 15.96 1.40 -7.73
N PHE A 107 16.59 0.94 -6.66
CA PHE A 107 16.14 1.19 -5.29
C PHE A 107 16.22 2.68 -4.91
N LYS A 108 17.32 3.35 -5.25
CA LYS A 108 17.51 4.78 -4.97
C LYS A 108 16.40 5.62 -5.59
N GLU A 109 15.99 5.29 -6.81
CA GLU A 109 14.98 6.01 -7.59
C GLU A 109 13.54 5.56 -7.28
N CYS A 110 13.34 4.48 -6.53
CA CYS A 110 12.03 3.90 -6.27
C CYS A 110 11.16 4.77 -5.37
N CYS A 111 9.95 5.13 -5.85
CA CYS A 111 8.96 5.88 -5.06
C CYS A 111 8.29 5.06 -3.95
N ALA A 112 8.38 3.73 -4.00
CA ALA A 112 7.74 2.82 -3.04
C ALA A 112 8.69 2.32 -1.93
N LYS A 113 9.96 2.71 -1.92
CA LYS A 113 10.98 2.19 -0.99
C LYS A 113 10.76 2.49 0.49
N GLN A 114 9.77 3.31 0.82
CA GLN A 114 9.40 3.67 2.19
C GLN A 114 7.91 3.48 2.45
N LEU A 115 7.21 2.76 1.58
CA LEU A 115 5.83 2.38 1.78
C LEU A 115 5.75 1.06 2.55
N TYR A 116 6.10 1.13 3.84
CA TYR A 116 6.11 -0.04 4.71
C TYR A 116 4.77 -0.76 4.70
N THR A 117 4.85 -2.08 4.56
CA THR A 117 3.66 -2.93 4.46
C THR A 117 3.73 -4.04 5.49
N LEU A 118 2.66 -4.18 6.26
CA LEU A 118 2.44 -5.29 7.17
C LEU A 118 1.55 -6.32 6.48
N LEU A 119 2.04 -7.54 6.34
CA LEU A 119 1.30 -8.63 5.74
C LEU A 119 1.68 -9.94 6.43
N SER A 120 0.68 -10.67 6.93
CA SER A 120 0.86 -11.97 7.59
C SER A 120 1.97 -11.98 8.66
N GLY A 121 2.01 -10.95 9.51
CA GLY A 121 2.99 -10.81 10.58
C GLY A 121 4.40 -10.44 10.14
N LYS A 122 4.61 -10.11 8.87
CA LYS A 122 5.89 -9.68 8.32
C LYS A 122 5.86 -8.20 7.96
N LEU A 123 6.93 -7.47 8.29
CA LEU A 123 7.12 -6.08 7.90
C LEU A 123 8.03 -6.03 6.67
N TYR A 124 7.51 -5.47 5.59
CA TYR A 124 8.20 -5.23 4.32
C TYR A 124 8.42 -3.74 4.08
N THR A 125 9.36 -3.40 3.19
CA THR A 125 9.67 -2.01 2.84
C THR A 125 8.81 -1.45 1.72
N CYS A 126 8.12 -2.29 0.96
CA CYS A 126 7.20 -1.85 -0.08
C CYS A 126 6.09 -2.87 -0.35
N PRO A 127 4.94 -2.43 -0.88
CA PRO A 127 3.80 -3.30 -1.17
C PRO A 127 4.06 -4.30 -2.29
N PHE A 128 4.99 -4.02 -3.23
CA PHE A 128 5.35 -4.99 -4.25
C PHE A 128 5.96 -6.24 -3.63
N ILE A 129 6.97 -6.08 -2.76
CA ILE A 129 7.67 -7.22 -2.14
C ILE A 129 6.67 -8.05 -1.33
N SER A 130 5.84 -7.41 -0.51
CA SER A 130 4.89 -8.12 0.34
C SER A 130 3.86 -8.91 -0.47
N ASN A 131 3.30 -8.31 -1.52
CA ASN A 131 2.29 -8.98 -2.34
C ASN A 131 2.90 -10.07 -3.23
N ALA A 132 4.06 -9.82 -3.85
CA ALA A 132 4.76 -10.81 -4.67
C ALA A 132 5.20 -12.03 -3.84
N ALA A 133 5.68 -11.81 -2.62
CA ALA A 133 6.01 -12.89 -1.67
C ALA A 133 4.77 -13.67 -1.24
N ASN A 134 3.66 -12.98 -0.92
CA ASN A 134 2.40 -13.61 -0.55
C ASN A 134 1.80 -14.47 -1.68
N LEU A 135 1.93 -14.02 -2.91
CA LEU A 135 1.52 -14.75 -4.11
C LEU A 135 2.50 -15.88 -4.49
N LYS A 136 3.60 -16.05 -3.76
CA LYS A 136 4.70 -16.98 -4.08
C LYS A 136 5.28 -16.76 -5.50
N ALA A 137 5.19 -15.55 -6.00
CA ALA A 137 5.65 -15.15 -7.34
C ALA A 137 7.12 -14.75 -7.38
N ILE A 138 7.76 -14.63 -6.21
CA ILE A 138 9.19 -14.42 -6.04
C ILE A 138 9.72 -15.41 -4.97
N PRO A 139 11.03 -15.73 -4.97
CA PRO A 139 11.62 -16.53 -3.90
C PRO A 139 11.42 -15.89 -2.52
N ASP A 140 11.11 -16.72 -1.50
CA ASP A 140 11.10 -16.25 -0.12
C ASP A 140 12.52 -15.97 0.36
N ASN A 141 12.84 -14.70 0.57
CA ASN A 141 14.13 -14.27 1.05
C ASN A 141 13.98 -13.51 2.37
N LYS A 142 14.61 -14.04 3.42
CA LYS A 142 14.56 -13.45 4.77
C LYS A 142 15.17 -12.04 4.86
N ALA A 143 15.94 -11.62 3.84
CA ALA A 143 16.44 -10.25 3.77
C ALA A 143 15.39 -9.23 3.30
N ASP A 144 14.27 -9.69 2.74
CA ASP A 144 13.22 -8.82 2.21
C ASP A 144 12.21 -8.34 3.29
N TYR A 145 12.23 -8.92 4.48
CA TYR A 145 11.27 -8.61 5.54
C TYR A 145 11.82 -8.83 6.95
N VAL A 146 11.10 -8.34 7.93
CA VAL A 146 11.24 -8.69 9.35
C VAL A 146 10.00 -9.45 9.78
N ASP A 147 10.17 -10.67 10.29
CA ASP A 147 9.11 -11.44 10.94
C ASP A 147 8.88 -10.88 12.34
N LEU A 148 7.67 -10.35 12.57
CA LEU A 148 7.28 -9.69 13.82
C LEU A 148 6.88 -10.69 14.91
N PHE A 149 6.58 -11.93 14.55
CA PHE A 149 6.26 -13.00 15.51
C PHE A 149 7.49 -13.82 15.90
N SER A 150 8.67 -13.51 15.31
CA SER A 150 9.89 -14.17 15.75
C SER A 150 10.20 -13.77 17.18
N ASN A 151 10.27 -14.76 18.10
CA ASN A 151 10.75 -14.60 19.48
C ASN A 151 12.24 -14.20 19.44
N SER A 152 12.52 -12.95 19.24
CA SER A 152 13.89 -12.44 19.11
C SER A 152 14.04 -11.20 19.97
N ASP A 153 14.88 -11.29 21.00
CA ASP A 153 15.27 -10.16 21.84
C ASP A 153 15.83 -8.97 21.02
N ASN A 154 16.10 -9.21 19.75
CA ASN A 154 16.68 -8.24 18.81
C ASN A 154 15.69 -7.70 17.79
N LEU A 155 14.37 -7.89 17.96
CA LEU A 155 13.33 -7.47 17.01
C LEU A 155 13.43 -5.97 16.68
N LYS A 156 13.58 -5.13 17.69
CA LYS A 156 13.72 -3.68 17.53
C LYS A 156 14.90 -3.31 16.62
N ASN A 157 16.04 -3.98 16.76
CA ASN A 157 17.20 -3.72 15.93
C ASN A 157 17.01 -4.25 14.49
N LYS A 158 16.33 -5.39 14.32
CA LYS A 158 15.98 -5.89 12.99
C LYS A 158 15.07 -4.91 12.24
N ILE A 159 14.05 -4.36 12.91
CA ILE A 159 13.17 -3.33 12.34
C ILE A 159 13.99 -2.08 12.00
N ARG A 160 14.83 -1.59 12.93
CA ARG A 160 15.67 -0.42 12.66
C ARG A 160 16.62 -0.63 11.47
N LYS A 161 17.21 -1.82 11.35
CA LYS A 161 18.06 -2.17 10.21
C LYS A 161 17.27 -2.17 8.90
N LEU A 162 16.08 -2.77 8.88
CA LEU A 162 15.20 -2.77 7.71
C LEU A 162 14.84 -1.34 7.28
N VAL A 163 14.41 -0.50 8.23
CA VAL A 163 13.99 0.89 7.98
C VAL A 163 15.16 1.77 7.51
N LYS A 164 16.37 1.52 8.02
CA LYS A 164 17.58 2.25 7.64
C LYS A 164 18.26 1.73 6.37
N MET A 165 17.76 0.63 5.79
CA MET A 165 18.32 0.07 4.56
C MET A 165 18.25 1.10 3.42
N LYS A 166 19.42 1.42 2.83
CA LYS A 166 19.54 2.43 1.78
C LYS A 166 20.03 1.86 0.44
N ASN A 167 20.21 0.55 0.37
CA ASN A 167 20.82 -0.08 -0.80
C ASN A 167 19.77 -0.69 -1.74
N PHE A 168 19.31 -1.89 -1.43
CA PHE A 168 18.29 -2.63 -2.18
C PHE A 168 17.90 -3.89 -1.41
N PHE A 169 16.83 -4.53 -1.86
CA PHE A 169 16.37 -5.83 -1.38
C PHE A 169 16.50 -6.87 -2.49
N PRO A 170 16.71 -8.15 -2.18
CA PRO A 170 16.75 -9.21 -3.20
C PRO A 170 15.53 -9.20 -4.12
N ALA A 171 14.35 -8.94 -3.58
CA ALA A 171 13.11 -8.81 -4.35
C ALA A 171 13.12 -7.66 -5.37
N CYS A 172 13.99 -6.65 -5.23
CA CYS A 172 14.11 -5.58 -6.22
C CYS A 172 14.56 -6.08 -7.58
N ASP A 173 15.19 -7.27 -7.66
CA ASP A 173 15.56 -7.87 -8.95
C ASP A 173 14.37 -8.47 -9.71
N PHE A 174 13.23 -8.58 -9.06
CA PHE A 174 11.99 -9.11 -9.66
C PHE A 174 10.98 -8.02 -10.03
N CYS A 175 11.29 -6.76 -9.76
CA CYS A 175 10.42 -5.61 -10.02
C CYS A 175 10.99 -4.78 -11.17
N ASP A 176 10.13 -4.30 -12.07
CA ASP A 176 10.57 -3.40 -13.16
C ASP A 176 11.15 -2.07 -12.65
N GLY A 177 10.84 -1.70 -11.40
CA GLY A 177 11.19 -0.42 -10.81
C GLY A 177 10.01 0.56 -10.83
N ARG A 178 10.01 1.50 -9.89
CA ARG A 178 8.99 2.55 -9.77
C ARG A 178 9.65 3.90 -9.50
N PRO A 179 10.30 4.51 -10.51
CA PRO A 179 10.94 5.80 -10.34
C PRO A 179 9.91 6.91 -10.07
N HIS A 180 10.32 7.94 -9.33
CA HIS A 180 9.47 9.11 -9.06
C HIS A 180 9.15 9.91 -10.32
N ALA A 181 10.09 9.96 -11.28
CA ALA A 181 9.90 10.67 -12.53
C ALA A 181 9.09 9.81 -13.51
N PRO A 182 7.94 10.30 -14.03
CA PRO A 182 7.11 9.54 -14.97
C PRO A 182 7.86 9.09 -16.24
N GLU A 183 8.76 9.94 -16.75
CA GLU A 183 9.57 9.67 -17.94
C GLU A 183 10.46 8.43 -17.72
N LYS A 184 11.09 8.35 -16.54
CA LYS A 184 11.90 7.18 -16.16
C LYS A 184 11.05 5.94 -15.92
N ALA A 185 9.80 6.11 -15.46
CA ALA A 185 8.88 4.98 -15.30
C ALA A 185 8.56 4.33 -16.65
N LEU A 186 8.38 5.13 -17.70
CA LEU A 186 8.20 4.64 -19.07
C LEU A 186 9.44 3.90 -19.58
N GLU A 187 10.62 4.45 -19.34
CA GLU A 187 11.90 3.80 -19.69
C GLU A 187 12.05 2.43 -19.02
N TYR A 188 11.75 2.32 -17.73
CA TYR A 188 11.90 1.09 -16.96
C TYR A 188 10.84 0.03 -17.30
N ALA A 189 9.60 0.44 -17.48
CA ALA A 189 8.48 -0.46 -17.69
C ALA A 189 8.23 -0.78 -19.17
N GLY A 190 8.73 0.05 -20.08
CA GLY A 190 8.44 -0.06 -21.51
C GLY A 190 6.96 0.11 -21.85
N LYS A 191 6.21 0.84 -21.01
CA LYS A 191 4.75 0.95 -21.12
C LYS A 191 4.25 2.34 -20.78
N GLY A 192 3.13 2.67 -21.39
CA GLY A 192 2.45 3.93 -21.20
C GLY A 192 1.70 4.05 -19.87
N LEU A 193 1.18 5.25 -19.63
CA LEU A 193 0.28 5.52 -18.50
C LEU A 193 -1.07 4.83 -18.72
N ILE A 194 -1.56 4.14 -17.70
CA ILE A 194 -2.89 3.57 -17.70
C ILE A 194 -3.85 4.58 -17.07
N LYS A 195 -4.93 4.88 -17.75
CA LYS A 195 -5.98 5.75 -17.21
C LYS A 195 -6.68 5.02 -16.05
N ALA A 196 -6.68 5.63 -14.86
CA ALA A 196 -7.16 5.03 -13.62
C ALA A 196 -8.61 4.52 -13.68
N GLY A 197 -9.49 5.15 -14.45
CA GLY A 197 -10.88 4.72 -14.60
C GLY A 197 -11.09 3.44 -15.44
N LYS A 198 -10.02 2.85 -15.98
CA LYS A 198 -10.04 1.60 -16.75
C LYS A 198 -9.52 0.40 -15.96
N GLN A 199 -9.47 0.47 -14.64
CA GLN A 199 -9.25 -0.74 -13.86
C GLN A 199 -10.40 -1.71 -14.15
N ILE A 200 -10.04 -2.85 -14.73
CA ILE A 200 -10.99 -3.97 -14.88
C ILE A 200 -11.36 -4.37 -13.44
N PRO A 201 -12.64 -4.26 -13.03
CA PRO A 201 -13.03 -4.78 -11.74
C PRO A 201 -12.60 -6.23 -11.70
N ILE A 202 -12.00 -6.67 -10.60
CA ILE A 202 -11.71 -8.08 -10.38
C ILE A 202 -13.07 -8.78 -10.46
N SER A 203 -13.36 -9.37 -11.60
CA SER A 203 -14.54 -10.17 -11.76
C SER A 203 -14.32 -11.43 -10.93
N SER A 204 -15.32 -11.79 -10.13
CA SER A 204 -15.35 -13.07 -9.42
C SER A 204 -15.26 -14.29 -10.34
N SER A 205 -15.31 -14.07 -11.66
CA SER A 205 -15.20 -15.07 -12.70
C SER A 205 -13.81 -15.23 -13.30
N LEU A 206 -12.81 -14.39 -12.91
CA LEU A 206 -11.43 -14.67 -13.27
C LEU A 206 -10.95 -15.85 -12.42
N PRO A 207 -10.58 -16.98 -13.03
CA PRO A 207 -10.01 -18.08 -12.26
C PRO A 207 -8.76 -17.54 -11.55
N PHE A 208 -8.69 -17.73 -10.24
CA PHE A 208 -7.43 -17.58 -9.51
C PHE A 208 -6.45 -18.55 -10.17
N GLN A 209 -5.52 -18.03 -10.95
CA GLN A 209 -4.36 -18.81 -11.34
C GLN A 209 -3.51 -18.97 -10.09
N GLU A 210 -3.50 -20.19 -9.56
CA GLU A 210 -2.43 -20.57 -8.63
C GLU A 210 -1.12 -20.44 -9.38
N TYR A 211 -0.36 -19.41 -9.04
CA TYR A 211 1.03 -19.29 -9.48
C TYR A 211 1.82 -20.37 -8.74
N LYS A 212 2.10 -21.46 -9.43
CA LYS A 212 3.04 -22.50 -9.00
C LYS A 212 4.48 -22.01 -9.09
#